data_bf902c5baaa61834456d08aa33346e07
#
_entry.id   bf902c5baaa61834456d08aa33346e07
#
_cell.length_a   1.000
_cell.length_b   1.000
_cell.length_c   1.000
_cell.angle_alpha   90.00
_cell.angle_beta   90.00
_cell.angle_gamma   90.00
#
_symmetry.space_group_name_H-M   'P 1'
#
loop_
_entity.id
_entity.type
_entity.pdbx_description
1 polymer ?
#
loop_
_entity_poly.entity_id
_entity_poly.type
_entity_poly.pdbx_seq_one_letter_code
_entity_poly.pdbx_strand_id
1 'polypeptide(L)'
;EISACLVGSEMCIRDRNGTPLFSFFRERLLKRTANFKWEGFIHECISPRGNIIYSDFTVHHKKERGAGDRNLRIFQKKISQGVKLDARNTFYYGRELCYNKMYAEGAAVLERALDMDLKNNRNEACLFLYDCYNAMDEKQKAFLSLCRSLEKGPPRADILCRIAGVFKARRDFETAAFWYDAATKCGDMSARGEFDRAEFRTFIPFVELSCCYFYLGDKKKALMFHEKAKSLRPSHPSVLFNERFFGAQ
;
A
#
# COMPACT_ATOMS: atom_id res chain seq x y z
N GLU A 1 -0.48 -31.69 21.91
CA GLU A 1 0.78 -31.50 21.12
C GLU A 1 0.50 -30.68 19.86
N ILE A 2 1.19 -29.55 19.72
CA ILE A 2 1.09 -28.75 18.50
C ILE A 2 1.94 -29.46 17.44
N SER A 3 1.30 -30.17 16.51
CA SER A 3 1.99 -30.81 15.38
C SER A 3 2.50 -29.79 14.33
N ALA A 4 2.07 -28.54 14.43
CA ALA A 4 2.48 -27.47 13.54
C ALA A 4 3.94 -27.04 13.78
N CYS A 5 4.67 -26.77 12.71
CA CYS A 5 5.99 -26.17 12.79
C CYS A 5 5.94 -24.67 13.03
N LEU A 6 4.84 -24.02 12.65
CA LEU A 6 4.63 -22.58 12.75
C LEU A 6 3.15 -22.26 12.90
N VAL A 7 2.83 -21.33 13.78
CA VAL A 7 1.48 -20.75 13.88
C VAL A 7 1.56 -19.28 13.52
N GLY A 8 0.84 -18.91 12.46
CA GLY A 8 0.66 -17.53 12.04
C GLY A 8 -0.58 -16.93 12.69
N SER A 9 -0.54 -15.66 13.03
CA SER A 9 -1.72 -14.89 13.42
C SER A 9 -1.78 -13.56 12.70
N GLU A 10 -2.99 -13.04 12.59
CA GLU A 10 -3.21 -11.73 12.01
C GLU A 10 -2.57 -10.64 12.88
N MET A 11 -1.80 -9.74 12.26
CA MET A 11 -1.36 -8.51 12.87
C MET A 11 -2.14 -7.34 12.27
N CYS A 12 -2.94 -6.69 13.10
CA CYS A 12 -3.74 -5.53 12.69
C CYS A 12 -3.06 -4.24 13.16
N ILE A 13 -2.74 -3.37 12.22
CA ILE A 13 -2.26 -2.01 12.50
C ILE A 13 -3.47 -1.08 12.43
N ARG A 14 -3.68 -0.34 13.52
CA ARG A 14 -4.81 0.59 13.67
C ARG A 14 -4.33 2.05 13.70
N ASP A 15 -5.18 2.96 13.27
CA ASP A 15 -4.98 4.39 13.45
C ASP A 15 -5.19 4.81 14.92
N ARG A 16 -5.05 6.13 15.20
CA ARG A 16 -5.26 6.68 16.54
C ARG A 16 -6.70 6.52 17.05
N ASN A 17 -7.66 6.34 16.15
CA ASN A 17 -9.07 6.17 16.45
C ASN A 17 -9.46 4.68 16.58
N GLY A 18 -8.50 3.77 16.44
CA GLY A 18 -8.73 2.33 16.52
C GLY A 18 -9.23 1.70 15.23
N THR A 19 -9.32 2.44 14.13
CA THR A 19 -9.73 1.91 12.82
C THR A 19 -8.60 1.07 12.22
N PRO A 20 -8.86 -0.16 11.76
CA PRO A 20 -7.85 -0.97 11.08
C PRO A 20 -7.37 -0.28 9.81
N LEU A 21 -6.06 -0.05 9.70
CA LEU A 21 -5.42 0.48 8.50
C LEU A 21 -5.09 -0.64 7.52
N PHE A 22 -4.49 -1.69 8.03
CA PHE A 22 -4.23 -2.93 7.31
C PHE A 22 -3.90 -4.06 8.27
N SER A 23 -4.04 -5.28 7.79
CA SER A 23 -3.69 -6.49 8.51
C SER A 23 -2.86 -7.44 7.64
N PHE A 24 -2.07 -8.27 8.26
CA PHE A 24 -1.32 -9.34 7.60
C PHE A 24 -0.91 -10.42 8.60
N PHE A 25 -0.69 -11.63 8.09
CA PHE A 25 -0.27 -12.73 8.93
C PHE A 25 1.21 -12.62 9.28
N ARG A 26 1.52 -12.91 10.55
CA ARG A 26 2.89 -12.96 11.06
C ARG A 26 3.10 -14.23 11.89
N GLU A 27 4.32 -14.70 11.89
CA GLU A 27 4.78 -15.82 12.68
C GLU A 27 4.69 -15.47 14.18
N ARG A 28 4.03 -16.32 14.98
CA ARG A 28 3.86 -16.09 16.42
C ARG A 28 4.41 -17.20 17.27
N LEU A 29 4.10 -18.45 16.91
CA LEU A 29 4.58 -19.61 17.62
C LEU A 29 5.40 -20.48 16.67
N LEU A 30 6.62 -20.79 17.08
CA LEU A 30 7.56 -21.57 16.30
C LEU A 30 7.97 -22.81 17.08
N LYS A 31 7.92 -23.96 16.45
CA LYS A 31 8.41 -25.21 17.06
C LYS A 31 9.92 -25.10 17.24
N ARG A 32 10.37 -25.15 18.51
CA ARG A 32 11.79 -24.97 18.85
C ARG A 32 12.72 -25.94 18.12
N THR A 33 12.30 -27.19 17.96
CA THR A 33 13.07 -28.24 17.29
C THR A 33 13.21 -28.03 15.78
N ALA A 34 12.42 -27.13 15.17
CA ALA A 34 12.51 -26.81 13.75
C ALA A 34 13.66 -25.85 13.40
N ASN A 35 14.37 -25.33 14.39
CA ASN A 35 15.55 -24.45 14.24
C ASN A 35 15.32 -23.30 13.24
N PHE A 36 14.20 -22.60 13.38
CA PHE A 36 13.94 -21.38 12.60
C PHE A 36 14.97 -20.30 12.94
N LYS A 37 15.42 -19.57 11.93
CA LYS A 37 16.32 -18.43 12.08
C LYS A 37 15.69 -17.17 11.54
N TRP A 38 15.97 -16.05 12.20
CA TRP A 38 15.66 -14.73 11.70
C TRP A 38 16.57 -14.38 10.53
N GLU A 39 15.99 -13.90 9.45
CA GLU A 39 16.68 -13.47 8.25
C GLU A 39 16.52 -11.95 8.09
N GLY A 40 17.60 -11.28 7.73
CA GLY A 40 17.68 -9.83 7.61
C GLY A 40 18.25 -9.15 8.84
N PHE A 41 18.58 -7.90 8.70
CA PHE A 41 19.07 -7.01 9.79
C PHE A 41 18.12 -5.85 10.08
N ILE A 42 17.14 -5.64 9.23
CA ILE A 42 15.98 -4.76 9.39
C ILE A 42 14.79 -5.45 8.73
N HIS A 43 13.60 -5.27 9.30
CA HIS A 43 12.39 -5.97 8.85
C HIS A 43 12.60 -7.48 8.81
N GLU A 44 13.22 -7.99 9.85
CA GLU A 44 13.53 -9.40 10.02
C GLU A 44 12.28 -10.26 9.79
N CYS A 45 12.47 -11.37 9.12
CA CYS A 45 11.44 -12.37 8.88
C CYS A 45 11.98 -13.77 9.14
N ILE A 46 11.08 -14.71 9.21
CA ILE A 46 11.39 -16.13 9.27
C ILE A 46 10.86 -16.74 7.99
N SER A 47 11.70 -17.50 7.26
CA SER A 47 11.23 -18.25 6.10
C SER A 47 10.33 -19.39 6.56
N PRO A 48 9.01 -19.35 6.26
CA PRO A 48 8.07 -20.39 6.68
C PRO A 48 8.44 -21.74 6.04
N ARG A 49 8.41 -22.81 6.83
CA ARG A 49 8.61 -24.18 6.33
C ARG A 49 7.86 -25.20 7.19
N GLY A 50 7.54 -26.33 6.60
CA GLY A 50 6.79 -27.39 7.26
C GLY A 50 5.28 -27.07 7.37
N ASN A 51 4.62 -27.68 8.33
CA ASN A 51 3.19 -27.49 8.53
C ASN A 51 2.92 -26.13 9.19
N ILE A 52 2.14 -25.27 8.50
CA ILE A 52 1.77 -23.93 8.95
C ILE A 52 0.30 -23.93 9.32
N ILE A 53 -0.01 -23.46 10.51
CA ILE A 53 -1.38 -23.25 10.99
C ILE A 53 -1.64 -21.76 11.11
N TYR A 54 -2.79 -21.32 10.64
CA TYR A 54 -3.29 -19.98 10.85
C TYR A 54 -4.26 -19.98 12.02
N SER A 55 -4.13 -18.99 12.92
CA SER A 55 -4.98 -18.87 14.09
C SER A 55 -5.84 -17.60 14.02
N ASP A 56 -6.97 -17.64 14.70
CA ASP A 56 -7.95 -16.55 14.70
C ASP A 56 -7.61 -15.41 15.68
N PHE A 57 -6.57 -15.56 16.51
CA PHE A 57 -6.21 -14.48 17.42
C PHE A 57 -5.49 -13.36 16.66
N THR A 58 -5.85 -12.12 16.98
CA THR A 58 -5.26 -10.92 16.35
C THR A 58 -4.33 -10.21 17.33
N VAL A 59 -3.11 -9.90 16.88
CA VAL A 59 -2.18 -9.06 17.65
C VAL A 59 -2.28 -7.62 17.19
N HIS A 60 -2.71 -6.74 18.08
CA HIS A 60 -2.80 -5.31 17.82
C HIS A 60 -1.46 -4.61 18.09
N HIS A 61 -0.88 -4.01 17.06
CA HIS A 61 0.32 -3.21 17.20
C HIS A 61 -0.03 -1.73 17.43
N LYS A 62 0.13 -1.29 18.69
CA LYS A 62 -0.02 0.13 19.05
C LYS A 62 1.32 0.83 18.89
N LYS A 63 1.47 1.59 17.81
CA LYS A 63 2.69 2.35 17.54
C LYS A 63 2.60 3.72 18.24
N GLU A 64 3.34 3.92 19.30
CA GLU A 64 3.34 5.18 20.07
C GLU A 64 4.34 6.22 19.52
N ARG A 65 5.39 5.80 18.85
CA ARG A 65 6.45 6.68 18.31
C ARG A 65 6.55 6.57 16.80
N GLY A 66 6.80 7.71 16.13
CA GLY A 66 7.10 7.75 14.70
C GLY A 66 8.35 6.93 14.36
N ALA A 67 8.47 6.50 13.11
CA ALA A 67 9.70 5.91 12.61
C ALA A 67 10.77 7.03 12.56
N GLY A 68 11.76 6.97 13.44
CA GLY A 68 12.94 7.83 13.34
C GLY A 68 13.89 7.32 12.25
N ASP A 69 15.03 7.98 12.10
CA ASP A 69 16.08 7.63 11.13
C ASP A 69 16.90 6.37 11.51
N ARG A 70 16.51 5.67 12.59
CA ARG A 70 17.25 4.49 13.09
C ARG A 70 17.51 3.45 12.01
N ASN A 71 16.49 3.08 11.25
CA ASN A 71 16.63 2.06 10.21
C ASN A 71 17.54 2.55 9.08
N LEU A 72 17.40 3.80 8.67
CA LEU A 72 18.27 4.41 7.67
C LEU A 72 19.74 4.33 8.10
N ARG A 73 20.06 4.70 9.35
CA ARG A 73 21.41 4.62 9.90
C ARG A 73 21.96 3.20 9.92
N ILE A 74 21.11 2.20 10.21
CA ILE A 74 21.56 0.79 10.18
C ILE A 74 21.92 0.38 8.76
N PHE A 75 21.10 0.74 7.75
CA PHE A 75 21.42 0.47 6.34
C PHE A 75 22.74 1.12 5.92
N GLN A 76 22.89 2.42 6.20
CA GLN A 76 24.10 3.17 5.86
C GLN A 76 25.36 2.55 6.50
N LYS A 77 25.28 2.16 7.78
CA LYS A 77 26.37 1.46 8.47
C LYS A 77 26.71 0.12 7.82
N LYS A 78 25.70 -0.68 7.44
CA LYS A 78 25.94 -1.97 6.76
C LYS A 78 26.58 -1.79 5.40
N ILE A 79 26.11 -0.82 4.63
CA ILE A 79 26.68 -0.49 3.31
C ILE A 79 28.14 -0.02 3.45
N SER A 80 28.46 0.85 4.42
CA SER A 80 29.83 1.30 4.68
C SER A 80 30.77 0.17 5.12
N GLN A 81 30.22 -0.92 5.66
CA GLN A 81 30.95 -2.15 5.99
C GLN A 81 31.10 -3.11 4.79
N GLY A 82 30.72 -2.70 3.58
CA GLY A 82 30.82 -3.51 2.37
C GLY A 82 29.72 -4.55 2.19
N VAL A 83 28.64 -4.51 2.99
CA VAL A 83 27.50 -5.44 2.83
C VAL A 83 26.78 -5.15 1.53
N LYS A 84 26.71 -6.12 0.63
CA LYS A 84 25.90 -6.05 -0.59
C LYS A 84 24.44 -6.36 -0.22
N LEU A 85 23.55 -5.46 -0.59
CA LEU A 85 22.12 -5.63 -0.37
C LEU A 85 21.52 -6.50 -1.49
N ASP A 86 20.69 -7.48 -1.12
CA ASP A 86 19.81 -8.19 -2.05
C ASP A 86 18.62 -7.31 -2.50
N ALA A 87 17.78 -7.79 -3.41
CA ALA A 87 16.64 -7.04 -3.92
C ALA A 87 15.70 -6.57 -2.80
N ARG A 88 15.41 -7.42 -1.83
CA ARG A 88 14.53 -7.12 -0.70
C ARG A 88 15.12 -6.02 0.20
N ASN A 89 16.37 -6.16 0.61
CA ASN A 89 17.03 -5.16 1.44
C ASN A 89 17.26 -3.85 0.68
N THR A 90 17.50 -3.90 -0.63
CA THR A 90 17.60 -2.71 -1.49
C THR A 90 16.26 -1.97 -1.52
N PHE A 91 15.14 -2.67 -1.66
CA PHE A 91 13.81 -2.08 -1.56
C PHE A 91 13.59 -1.39 -0.20
N TYR A 92 13.87 -2.09 0.91
CA TYR A 92 13.69 -1.50 2.24
C TYR A 92 14.59 -0.29 2.48
N TYR A 93 15.82 -0.30 1.98
CA TYR A 93 16.71 0.86 2.04
C TYR A 93 16.14 2.06 1.26
N GLY A 94 15.67 1.84 0.03
CA GLY A 94 15.00 2.88 -0.76
C GLY A 94 13.77 3.45 -0.04
N ARG A 95 12.97 2.59 0.60
CA ARG A 95 11.81 3.02 1.39
C ARG A 95 12.21 3.87 2.60
N GLU A 96 13.26 3.50 3.33
CA GLU A 96 13.74 4.31 4.46
C GLU A 96 14.28 5.67 4.00
N LEU A 97 14.92 5.75 2.83
CA LEU A 97 15.32 7.03 2.21
C LEU A 97 14.10 7.90 1.92
N CYS A 98 13.03 7.34 1.35
CA CYS A 98 11.79 8.07 1.09
C CYS A 98 11.14 8.59 2.38
N TYR A 99 11.08 7.78 3.44
CA TYR A 99 10.55 8.21 4.74
C TYR A 99 11.36 9.35 5.35
N ASN A 100 12.65 9.41 5.06
CA ASN A 100 13.54 10.50 5.49
C ASN A 100 13.62 11.65 4.46
N LYS A 101 12.71 11.69 3.48
CA LYS A 101 12.59 12.74 2.45
C LYS A 101 13.81 12.85 1.52
N MET A 102 14.65 11.85 1.47
CA MET A 102 15.79 11.74 0.55
C MET A 102 15.30 11.17 -0.78
N TYR A 103 14.45 11.94 -1.48
CA TYR A 103 13.65 11.42 -2.60
C TYR A 103 14.50 11.01 -3.81
N ALA A 104 15.53 11.78 -4.15
CA ALA A 104 16.39 11.47 -5.29
C ALA A 104 17.16 10.18 -5.09
N GLU A 105 17.80 10.02 -3.92
CA GLU A 105 18.51 8.79 -3.56
C GLU A 105 17.55 7.61 -3.39
N GLY A 106 16.37 7.87 -2.80
CA GLY A 106 15.32 6.86 -2.63
C GLY A 106 14.85 6.32 -3.98
N ALA A 107 14.58 7.21 -4.95
CA ALA A 107 14.19 6.81 -6.30
C ALA A 107 15.29 5.97 -6.98
N ALA A 108 16.55 6.41 -6.95
CA ALA A 108 17.65 5.68 -7.55
C ALA A 108 17.83 4.26 -6.95
N VAL A 109 17.65 4.14 -5.62
CA VAL A 109 17.75 2.84 -4.94
C VAL A 109 16.54 1.94 -5.27
N LEU A 110 15.33 2.49 -5.36
CA LEU A 110 14.12 1.74 -5.70
C LEU A 110 14.13 1.25 -7.16
N GLU A 111 14.62 2.08 -8.11
CA GLU A 111 14.83 1.64 -9.49
C GLU A 111 15.76 0.43 -9.54
N ARG A 112 16.90 0.51 -8.86
CA ARG A 112 17.82 -0.62 -8.77
C ARG A 112 17.17 -1.85 -8.15
N ALA A 113 16.33 -1.71 -7.12
CA ALA A 113 15.61 -2.83 -6.51
C ALA A 113 14.67 -3.50 -7.51
N LEU A 114 13.98 -2.74 -8.37
CA LEU A 114 13.11 -3.27 -9.41
C LEU A 114 13.87 -4.04 -10.49
N ASP A 115 15.11 -3.64 -10.77
CA ASP A 115 15.99 -4.32 -11.73
C ASP A 115 16.60 -5.63 -11.17
N MET A 116 16.57 -5.83 -9.85
CA MET A 116 17.14 -6.99 -9.14
C MET A 116 16.13 -8.14 -8.93
N ASP A 117 15.15 -8.37 -9.80
CA ASP A 117 14.12 -9.42 -9.64
C ASP A 117 13.40 -9.38 -8.28
N LEU A 118 12.89 -8.23 -7.91
CA LEU A 118 12.10 -8.01 -6.71
C LEU A 118 10.76 -8.77 -6.81
N LYS A 119 10.69 -9.99 -6.26
CA LYS A 119 9.50 -10.86 -6.33
C LYS A 119 8.32 -10.29 -5.54
N ASN A 120 8.58 -9.97 -4.27
CA ASN A 120 7.62 -9.34 -3.39
C ASN A 120 7.90 -7.83 -3.31
N ASN A 121 6.94 -7.03 -2.92
CA ASN A 121 7.06 -5.57 -2.77
C ASN A 121 7.28 -4.78 -4.08
N ARG A 122 7.12 -5.40 -5.28
CA ARG A 122 7.26 -4.68 -6.55
C ARG A 122 6.24 -3.52 -6.64
N ASN A 123 5.00 -3.80 -6.30
CA ASN A 123 3.94 -2.79 -6.29
C ASN A 123 4.23 -1.66 -5.28
N GLU A 124 4.75 -2.02 -4.10
CA GLU A 124 5.18 -1.03 -3.11
C GLU A 124 6.35 -0.17 -3.61
N ALA A 125 7.33 -0.78 -4.29
CA ALA A 125 8.44 -0.04 -4.88
C ALA A 125 7.95 0.98 -5.92
N CYS A 126 7.00 0.59 -6.77
CA CYS A 126 6.39 1.48 -7.76
C CYS A 126 5.62 2.65 -7.09
N LEU A 127 4.91 2.39 -5.98
CA LEU A 127 4.23 3.42 -5.21
C LEU A 127 5.21 4.40 -4.57
N PHE A 128 6.29 3.92 -3.97
CA PHE A 128 7.33 4.79 -3.41
C PHE A 128 8.06 5.60 -4.49
N LEU A 129 8.31 5.02 -5.66
CA LEU A 129 8.84 5.77 -6.81
C LEU A 129 7.88 6.87 -7.26
N TYR A 130 6.58 6.57 -7.35
CA TYR A 130 5.56 7.58 -7.63
C TYR A 130 5.63 8.72 -6.62
N ASP A 131 5.69 8.41 -5.33
CA ASP A 131 5.75 9.44 -4.28
C ASP A 131 7.05 10.25 -4.36
N CYS A 132 8.21 9.61 -4.60
CA CYS A 132 9.50 10.28 -4.78
C CYS A 132 9.50 11.22 -5.98
N TYR A 133 9.08 10.73 -7.14
CA TYR A 133 9.04 11.55 -8.36
C TYR A 133 8.03 12.69 -8.27
N ASN A 134 6.89 12.50 -7.60
CA ASN A 134 5.96 13.60 -7.33
C ASN A 134 6.57 14.67 -6.41
N ALA A 135 7.32 14.25 -5.38
CA ALA A 135 8.00 15.19 -4.48
C ALA A 135 9.09 16.01 -5.19
N MET A 136 9.66 15.47 -6.27
CA MET A 136 10.64 16.14 -7.14
C MET A 136 10.01 16.90 -8.32
N ASP A 137 8.68 16.94 -8.39
CA ASP A 137 7.89 17.49 -9.50
C ASP A 137 8.11 16.81 -10.87
N GLU A 138 8.62 15.59 -10.87
CA GLU A 138 8.84 14.77 -12.06
C GLU A 138 7.58 13.98 -12.44
N LYS A 139 6.49 14.67 -12.79
CA LYS A 139 5.14 14.10 -12.97
C LYS A 139 5.08 12.95 -13.97
N GLN A 140 5.85 13.03 -15.05
CA GLN A 140 5.87 11.96 -16.07
C GLN A 140 6.50 10.68 -15.51
N LYS A 141 7.64 10.78 -14.84
CA LYS A 141 8.29 9.61 -14.21
C LYS A 141 7.41 9.03 -13.09
N ALA A 142 6.75 9.88 -12.31
CA ALA A 142 5.78 9.44 -11.31
C ALA A 142 4.69 8.59 -11.95
N PHE A 143 4.05 9.06 -13.01
CA PHE A 143 3.00 8.30 -13.70
C PHE A 143 3.53 6.99 -14.29
N LEU A 144 4.69 7.00 -14.96
CA LEU A 144 5.32 5.79 -15.50
C LEU A 144 5.64 4.76 -14.42
N SER A 145 6.01 5.19 -13.22
CA SER A 145 6.23 4.28 -12.08
C SER A 145 4.96 3.51 -11.71
N LEU A 146 3.79 4.15 -11.74
CA LEU A 146 2.51 3.45 -11.53
C LEU A 146 2.22 2.46 -12.67
N CYS A 147 2.44 2.85 -13.91
CA CYS A 147 2.23 1.97 -15.07
C CYS A 147 3.13 0.72 -15.02
N ARG A 148 4.36 0.86 -14.54
CA ARG A 148 5.32 -0.25 -14.38
C ARG A 148 4.82 -1.33 -13.40
N SER A 149 3.95 -1.00 -12.45
CA SER A 149 3.34 -2.01 -11.57
C SER A 149 2.40 -2.95 -12.31
N LEU A 150 1.84 -2.52 -13.45
CA LEU A 150 0.90 -3.30 -14.26
C LEU A 150 1.58 -4.36 -15.14
N GLU A 151 2.91 -4.34 -15.24
CA GLU A 151 3.66 -5.31 -16.05
C GLU A 151 3.60 -6.73 -15.50
N LYS A 152 3.44 -6.90 -14.18
CA LYS A 152 3.49 -8.22 -13.53
C LYS A 152 2.36 -8.38 -12.53
N GLY A 153 1.50 -9.34 -12.81
CA GLY A 153 0.38 -9.71 -11.93
C GLY A 153 -0.87 -8.83 -12.10
N PRO A 154 -1.93 -9.14 -11.36
CA PRO A 154 -3.16 -8.39 -11.41
C PRO A 154 -2.98 -7.00 -10.79
N PRO A 155 -3.69 -5.98 -11.33
CA PRO A 155 -3.60 -4.63 -10.81
C PRO A 155 -4.14 -4.54 -9.36
N ARG A 156 -3.49 -3.72 -8.54
CA ARG A 156 -3.96 -3.39 -7.20
C ARG A 156 -4.86 -2.16 -7.22
N ALA A 157 -5.89 -2.17 -6.40
CA ALA A 157 -6.87 -1.10 -6.32
C ALA A 157 -6.26 0.27 -5.94
N ASP A 158 -5.30 0.30 -5.03
CA ASP A 158 -4.61 1.52 -4.61
C ASP A 158 -3.78 2.15 -5.73
N ILE A 159 -3.18 1.33 -6.59
CA ILE A 159 -2.45 1.79 -7.78
C ILE A 159 -3.43 2.35 -8.81
N LEU A 160 -4.52 1.65 -9.08
CA LEU A 160 -5.55 2.13 -10.02
C LEU A 160 -6.17 3.45 -9.55
N CYS A 161 -6.43 3.61 -8.25
CA CYS A 161 -6.88 4.88 -7.68
C CYS A 161 -5.87 6.01 -7.87
N ARG A 162 -4.56 5.74 -7.76
CA ARG A 162 -3.52 6.76 -8.02
C ARG A 162 -3.43 7.12 -9.49
N ILE A 163 -3.53 6.14 -10.39
CA ILE A 163 -3.63 6.38 -11.85
C ILE A 163 -4.85 7.25 -12.15
N ALA A 164 -6.02 6.89 -11.63
CA ALA A 164 -7.24 7.68 -11.75
C ALA A 164 -7.06 9.12 -11.26
N GLY A 165 -6.39 9.29 -10.11
CA GLY A 165 -6.09 10.61 -9.54
C GLY A 165 -5.25 11.49 -10.46
N VAL A 166 -4.30 10.90 -11.21
CA VAL A 166 -3.50 11.64 -12.21
C VAL A 166 -4.41 12.19 -13.33
N PHE A 167 -5.34 11.37 -13.86
CA PHE A 167 -6.28 11.83 -14.88
C PHE A 167 -7.26 12.87 -14.33
N LYS A 168 -7.79 12.64 -13.11
CA LYS A 168 -8.65 13.63 -12.44
C LYS A 168 -7.95 14.98 -12.28
N ALA A 169 -6.67 15.00 -11.89
CA ALA A 169 -5.90 16.24 -11.76
C ALA A 169 -5.72 16.98 -13.10
N ARG A 170 -5.72 16.25 -14.21
CA ARG A 170 -5.71 16.78 -15.57
C ARG A 170 -7.11 17.18 -16.07
N ARG A 171 -8.15 17.04 -15.23
CA ARG A 171 -9.58 17.22 -15.56
C ARG A 171 -10.11 16.25 -16.63
N ASP A 172 -9.43 15.17 -16.90
CA ASP A 172 -9.91 14.06 -17.70
C ASP A 172 -10.77 13.14 -16.82
N PHE A 173 -12.00 13.59 -16.58
CA PHE A 173 -12.91 12.91 -15.66
C PHE A 173 -13.45 11.58 -16.21
N GLU A 174 -13.52 11.43 -17.52
CA GLU A 174 -13.94 10.18 -18.16
C GLU A 174 -12.93 9.07 -17.92
N THR A 175 -11.66 9.32 -18.25
CA THR A 175 -10.58 8.37 -18.00
C THR A 175 -10.38 8.13 -16.50
N ALA A 176 -10.51 9.16 -15.66
CA ALA A 176 -10.44 9.01 -14.21
C ALA A 176 -11.53 8.07 -13.68
N ALA A 177 -12.79 8.27 -14.13
CA ALA A 177 -13.92 7.42 -13.74
C ALA A 177 -13.71 5.96 -14.16
N PHE A 178 -13.17 5.72 -15.35
CA PHE A 178 -12.82 4.36 -15.81
C PHE A 178 -11.87 3.65 -14.84
N TRP A 179 -10.78 4.32 -14.43
CA TRP A 179 -9.79 3.72 -13.54
C TRP A 179 -10.30 3.56 -12.09
N TYR A 180 -11.10 4.51 -11.58
CA TYR A 180 -11.75 4.34 -10.28
C TYR A 180 -12.77 3.19 -10.28
N ASP A 181 -13.55 3.04 -11.33
CA ASP A 181 -14.48 1.91 -11.48
C ASP A 181 -13.71 0.58 -11.56
N ALA A 182 -12.61 0.53 -12.30
CA ALA A 182 -11.74 -0.64 -12.34
C ALA A 182 -11.18 -1.00 -10.95
N ALA A 183 -10.83 0.00 -10.13
CA ALA A 183 -10.37 -0.23 -8.76
C ALA A 183 -11.44 -0.93 -7.89
N THR A 184 -12.73 -0.64 -8.10
CA THR A 184 -13.82 -1.31 -7.37
C THR A 184 -13.97 -2.79 -7.69
N LYS A 185 -13.41 -3.23 -8.82
CA LYS A 185 -13.49 -4.62 -9.31
C LYS A 185 -12.26 -5.46 -8.98
N CYS A 186 -11.25 -4.84 -8.36
CA CYS A 186 -10.06 -5.58 -7.91
C CYS A 186 -10.42 -6.58 -6.81
N GLY A 187 -9.81 -7.77 -6.86
CA GLY A 187 -9.91 -8.77 -5.81
C GLY A 187 -9.13 -8.40 -4.54
N ASP A 188 -9.37 -9.15 -3.49
CA ASP A 188 -8.57 -9.09 -2.26
C ASP A 188 -7.18 -9.69 -2.52
N MET A 189 -6.14 -8.91 -2.23
CA MET A 189 -4.75 -9.30 -2.45
C MET A 189 -4.08 -9.84 -1.19
N SER A 190 -4.75 -9.83 -0.05
CA SER A 190 -4.20 -10.29 1.24
C SER A 190 -3.79 -11.77 1.21
N ALA A 191 -4.55 -12.62 0.52
CA ALA A 191 -4.23 -14.02 0.32
C ALA A 191 -2.91 -14.27 -0.44
N ARG A 192 -2.40 -13.26 -1.15
CA ARG A 192 -1.11 -13.30 -1.86
C ARG A 192 0.04 -12.72 -1.03
N GLY A 193 -0.21 -12.37 0.23
CA GLY A 193 0.78 -11.75 1.11
C GLY A 193 1.09 -10.28 0.76
N GLU A 194 0.31 -9.65 -0.10
CA GLU A 194 0.42 -8.24 -0.41
C GLU A 194 -0.39 -7.39 0.57
N PHE A 195 0.04 -6.15 0.76
CA PHE A 195 -0.72 -5.19 1.57
C PHE A 195 -2.01 -4.81 0.82
N ASP A 196 -3.14 -5.22 1.38
CA ASP A 196 -4.45 -4.84 0.86
C ASP A 196 -5.12 -3.82 1.78
N ARG A 197 -5.69 -2.79 1.15
CA ARG A 197 -6.46 -1.76 1.83
C ARG A 197 -7.84 -1.73 1.20
N ALA A 198 -8.80 -2.37 1.83
CA ALA A 198 -10.17 -2.49 1.32
C ALA A 198 -10.81 -1.14 0.94
N GLU A 199 -10.39 -0.03 1.57
CA GLU A 199 -10.90 1.31 1.26
C GLU A 199 -10.62 1.75 -0.17
N PHE A 200 -9.55 1.26 -0.82
CA PHE A 200 -9.24 1.55 -2.22
C PHE A 200 -10.10 0.76 -3.22
N ARG A 201 -10.83 -0.26 -2.73
CA ARG A 201 -11.82 -1.00 -3.53
C ARG A 201 -13.25 -0.53 -3.28
N THR A 202 -13.46 0.29 -2.25
CA THR A 202 -14.79 0.66 -1.79
C THR A 202 -14.92 2.17 -1.61
N PHE A 203 -14.60 2.69 -0.45
CA PHE A 203 -14.88 4.06 -0.05
C PHE A 203 -14.24 5.11 -0.96
N ILE A 204 -12.91 5.00 -1.18
CA ILE A 204 -12.15 5.99 -1.96
C ILE A 204 -12.68 6.10 -3.40
N PRO A 205 -12.79 4.99 -4.18
CA PRO A 205 -13.31 5.11 -5.53
C PRO A 205 -14.77 5.59 -5.57
N PHE A 206 -15.62 5.27 -4.59
CA PHE A 206 -16.99 5.79 -4.60
C PHE A 206 -17.05 7.29 -4.42
N VAL A 207 -16.26 7.85 -3.50
CA VAL A 207 -16.15 9.31 -3.34
C VAL A 207 -15.67 9.96 -4.63
N GLU A 208 -14.66 9.39 -5.26
CA GLU A 208 -14.01 9.94 -6.44
C GLU A 208 -14.90 9.80 -7.71
N LEU A 209 -15.58 8.66 -7.87
CA LEU A 209 -16.57 8.45 -8.95
C LEU A 209 -17.74 9.43 -8.84
N SER A 210 -18.21 9.70 -7.63
CA SER A 210 -19.23 10.72 -7.40
C SER A 210 -18.79 12.08 -7.95
N CYS A 211 -17.55 12.50 -7.66
CA CYS A 211 -17.00 13.73 -8.19
C CYS A 211 -16.83 13.69 -9.72
N CYS A 212 -16.27 12.61 -10.28
CA CYS A 212 -16.05 12.48 -11.71
C CYS A 212 -17.36 12.58 -12.49
N TYR A 213 -18.39 11.82 -12.11
CA TYR A 213 -19.68 11.86 -12.77
C TYR A 213 -20.40 13.18 -12.61
N PHE A 214 -20.20 13.88 -11.50
CA PHE A 214 -20.72 15.24 -11.34
C PHE A 214 -20.13 16.18 -12.42
N TYR A 215 -18.81 16.17 -12.60
CA TYR A 215 -18.16 17.01 -13.61
C TYR A 215 -18.48 16.59 -15.05
N LEU A 216 -18.85 15.32 -15.28
CA LEU A 216 -19.34 14.80 -16.56
C LEU A 216 -20.82 15.12 -16.81
N GLY A 217 -21.53 15.73 -15.84
CA GLY A 217 -22.96 16.07 -15.97
C GLY A 217 -23.91 14.90 -15.70
N ASP A 218 -23.41 13.71 -15.37
CA ASP A 218 -24.25 12.54 -15.03
C ASP A 218 -24.63 12.58 -13.54
N LYS A 219 -25.61 13.45 -13.23
CA LYS A 219 -26.11 13.64 -11.85
C LYS A 219 -26.61 12.34 -11.22
N LYS A 220 -27.20 11.44 -12.01
CA LYS A 220 -27.76 10.18 -11.52
C LYS A 220 -26.64 9.27 -10.98
N LYS A 221 -25.58 9.08 -11.76
CA LYS A 221 -24.42 8.29 -11.30
C LYS A 221 -23.68 8.98 -10.18
N ALA A 222 -23.53 10.31 -10.22
CA ALA A 222 -22.88 11.07 -9.15
C ALA A 222 -23.56 10.81 -7.80
N LEU A 223 -24.88 10.93 -7.72
CA LEU A 223 -25.66 10.65 -6.52
C LEU A 223 -25.59 9.18 -6.10
N MET A 224 -25.69 8.25 -7.06
CA MET A 224 -25.58 6.81 -6.76
C MET A 224 -24.26 6.47 -6.06
N PHE A 225 -23.14 6.99 -6.55
CA PHE A 225 -21.83 6.73 -5.93
C PHE A 225 -21.64 7.50 -4.62
N HIS A 226 -22.23 8.69 -4.52
CA HIS A 226 -22.25 9.43 -3.27
C HIS A 226 -22.96 8.65 -2.15
N GLU A 227 -24.15 8.10 -2.42
CA GLU A 227 -24.89 7.27 -1.46
C GLU A 227 -24.12 6.01 -1.05
N LYS A 228 -23.41 5.37 -1.98
CA LYS A 228 -22.52 4.25 -1.66
C LYS A 228 -21.38 4.67 -0.71
N ALA A 229 -20.75 5.82 -0.95
CA ALA A 229 -19.71 6.33 -0.06
C ALA A 229 -20.27 6.69 1.32
N LYS A 230 -21.42 7.37 1.36
CA LYS A 230 -22.13 7.77 2.57
C LYS A 230 -22.54 6.59 3.42
N SER A 231 -23.03 5.51 2.83
CA SER A 231 -23.40 4.29 3.55
C SER A 231 -22.20 3.63 4.27
N LEU A 232 -20.99 3.80 3.74
CA LEU A 232 -19.77 3.27 4.35
C LEU A 232 -19.21 4.17 5.46
N ARG A 233 -19.21 5.49 5.24
CA ARG A 233 -18.63 6.47 6.17
C ARG A 233 -19.42 7.78 6.17
N PRO A 234 -20.60 7.85 6.80
CA PRO A 234 -21.50 9.00 6.71
C PRO A 234 -20.90 10.32 7.23
N SER A 235 -20.05 10.25 8.24
CA SER A 235 -19.43 11.43 8.85
C SER A 235 -18.07 11.80 8.24
N HIS A 236 -17.65 11.15 7.16
CA HIS A 236 -16.34 11.45 6.56
C HIS A 236 -16.35 12.83 5.89
N PRO A 237 -15.31 13.68 6.09
CA PRO A 237 -15.27 15.05 5.55
C PRO A 237 -15.59 15.16 4.05
N SER A 238 -15.08 14.22 3.24
CA SER A 238 -15.36 14.20 1.79
C SER A 238 -16.85 13.92 1.47
N VAL A 239 -17.50 13.08 2.27
CA VAL A 239 -18.95 12.82 2.10
C VAL A 239 -19.75 14.06 2.45
N LEU A 240 -19.48 14.67 3.60
CA LEU A 240 -20.14 15.89 4.04
C LEU A 240 -19.88 17.07 3.08
N PHE A 241 -18.70 17.15 2.49
CA PHE A 241 -18.38 18.14 1.47
C PHE A 241 -19.24 17.93 0.22
N ASN A 242 -19.31 16.70 -0.29
CA ASN A 242 -20.10 16.36 -1.47
C ASN A 242 -21.60 16.61 -1.25
N GLU A 243 -22.13 16.33 -0.05
CA GLU A 243 -23.53 16.64 0.29
C GLU A 243 -23.87 18.12 0.14
N ARG A 244 -22.99 18.98 0.65
CA ARG A 244 -23.19 20.44 0.50
C ARG A 244 -23.14 20.86 -0.95
N PHE A 245 -22.29 20.23 -1.74
CA PHE A 245 -22.10 20.55 -3.15
C PHE A 245 -23.27 20.06 -4.01
N PHE A 246 -23.81 18.86 -3.74
CA PHE A 246 -24.97 18.33 -4.46
C PHE A 246 -26.31 18.94 -3.98
N GLY A 247 -26.40 19.33 -2.71
CA GLY A 247 -27.61 19.94 -2.14
C GLY A 247 -27.78 21.42 -2.46
N ALA A 248 -26.75 22.09 -3.00
CA ALA A 248 -26.79 23.50 -3.39
C ALA A 248 -27.24 23.72 -4.84
N GLN A 249 -27.69 22.69 -5.54
CA GLN A 249 -28.21 22.68 -6.90
C GLN A 249 -29.61 22.04 -6.96
#